data_f01ce3684aef2f6d7d4bb6894be14861
#
_entry.id   f01ce3684aef2f6d7d4bb6894be14861
#
_cell.length_a   1.000
_cell.length_b   1.000
_cell.length_c   1.000
_cell.angle_alpha   90.00
_cell.angle_beta   90.00
_cell.angle_gamma   90.00
#
_symmetry.space_group_name_H-M   'P 1'
#
loop_
_entity.id
_entity.type
_entity.pdbx_description
1 polymer ?
#
loop_
_entity_poly.entity_id
_entity_poly.type
_entity_poly.pdbx_seq_one_letter_code
_entity_poly.pdbx_strand_id
1 'polypeptide(L)'
;MIRKFFEEKNIPGEIYQSDWKGFGDHAGKIGSRTEAFQNAKGKADYAWVIDADDSVNGQFEFPQNPTADAYTLQFARGEFTWWRTQIFKNNRDWHYVGVLHEYPDSEPKPYKIDKIFGKYSIEARTEGARNIGIDPKEKYARDAELLEKAIQDDPTNVRYHFYLAQSYFDSHQWEKALAAYEKRSTLGGWEEEVFFSVYRMAICKTFLAHPWPEIYDMFMRSYEARPTRAEPLYQLARLHRMHGRPRAAYNYARMALEIPRPTEDTLFIEEIPYSWGNLDELGAVAHSVGKFHLGLQACHKLICENKFPESERARINHNFESYKQIVAKIQNERGVQEMVEKQKQKELKKINKKKHKAYK
;
A
#
# COMPACT_ATOMS: atom_id res chain seq x y z
N MET A 1 -27.12 3.20 25.93
CA MET A 1 -25.66 3.01 26.07
C MET A 1 -24.92 4.34 25.92
N ILE A 2 -24.90 5.02 24.76
CA ILE A 2 -24.14 6.26 24.51
C ILE A 2 -24.52 7.39 25.49
N ARG A 3 -25.82 7.64 25.72
CA ARG A 3 -26.30 8.68 26.64
C ARG A 3 -25.76 8.45 28.05
N LYS A 4 -25.87 7.22 28.58
CA LYS A 4 -25.35 6.84 29.92
C LYS A 4 -23.83 7.05 29.99
N PHE A 5 -23.08 6.72 28.93
CA PHE A 5 -21.64 6.97 28.87
C PHE A 5 -21.29 8.45 28.93
N PHE A 6 -22.01 9.31 28.21
CA PHE A 6 -21.82 10.76 28.27
C PHE A 6 -22.08 11.32 29.66
N GLU A 7 -23.16 10.87 30.32
CA GLU A 7 -23.52 11.24 31.70
C GLU A 7 -22.44 10.78 32.68
N GLU A 8 -22.03 9.50 32.65
CA GLU A 8 -21.02 8.93 33.55
C GLU A 8 -19.64 9.58 33.40
N LYS A 9 -19.29 10.01 32.19
CA LYS A 9 -17.99 10.63 31.90
C LYS A 9 -18.02 12.15 31.92
N ASN A 10 -19.18 12.75 32.20
CA ASN A 10 -19.40 14.20 32.14
C ASN A 10 -18.94 14.81 30.83
N ILE A 11 -19.22 14.12 29.71
CA ILE A 11 -18.90 14.58 28.35
C ILE A 11 -20.08 15.37 27.81
N PRO A 12 -19.91 16.66 27.47
CA PRO A 12 -20.97 17.42 26.82
C PRO A 12 -21.25 16.86 25.44
N GLY A 13 -22.51 16.66 25.09
CA GLY A 13 -22.89 16.15 23.78
C GLY A 13 -24.38 16.02 23.60
N GLU A 14 -24.78 15.92 22.35
CA GLU A 14 -26.16 15.70 21.93
C GLU A 14 -26.26 14.40 21.13
N ILE A 15 -27.37 13.68 21.27
CA ILE A 15 -27.64 12.43 20.55
C ILE A 15 -28.82 12.67 19.65
N TYR A 16 -28.59 12.53 18.34
CA TYR A 16 -29.61 12.54 17.32
C TYR A 16 -29.89 11.11 16.88
N GLN A 17 -31.15 10.81 16.72
CA GLN A 17 -31.61 9.50 16.22
C GLN A 17 -32.46 9.75 14.99
N SER A 18 -32.11 9.09 13.89
CA SER A 18 -32.83 9.13 12.63
C SER A 18 -32.82 7.75 11.97
N ASP A 19 -33.76 7.53 11.05
CA ASP A 19 -33.76 6.34 10.22
C ASP A 19 -32.55 6.33 9.28
N TRP A 20 -32.09 5.13 8.96
CA TRP A 20 -30.98 4.96 8.02
C TRP A 20 -31.35 5.37 6.59
N LYS A 21 -30.65 6.35 6.02
CA LYS A 21 -30.91 6.95 4.69
C LYS A 21 -29.85 6.61 3.64
N GLY A 22 -28.96 5.65 3.92
CA GLY A 22 -27.74 5.42 3.14
C GLY A 22 -26.57 6.24 3.69
N PHE A 23 -25.37 6.06 3.14
CA PHE A 23 -24.16 6.77 3.61
C PHE A 23 -24.12 8.21 3.14
N GLY A 24 -24.07 8.45 1.83
CA GLY A 24 -23.98 9.76 1.23
C GLY A 24 -25.21 10.11 0.39
N ASP A 25 -25.17 11.34 -0.15
CA ASP A 25 -26.24 11.87 -0.98
C ASP A 25 -26.22 11.22 -2.36
N HIS A 26 -27.38 10.79 -2.82
CA HIS A 26 -27.55 10.18 -4.14
C HIS A 26 -28.99 10.40 -4.66
N ALA A 27 -29.11 10.66 -5.96
CA ALA A 27 -30.40 10.84 -6.63
C ALA A 27 -31.35 11.83 -5.92
N GLY A 28 -30.80 12.94 -5.40
CA GLY A 28 -31.55 14.00 -4.71
C GLY A 28 -31.96 13.68 -3.27
N LYS A 29 -31.51 12.55 -2.70
CA LYS A 29 -31.76 12.19 -1.30
C LYS A 29 -30.53 12.48 -0.44
N ILE A 30 -30.75 13.02 0.76
CA ILE A 30 -29.72 13.31 1.75
C ILE A 30 -29.38 12.02 2.50
N GLY A 31 -28.07 11.65 2.54
CA GLY A 31 -27.57 10.50 3.28
C GLY A 31 -27.39 10.79 4.77
N SER A 32 -27.26 9.71 5.57
CA SER A 32 -27.13 9.82 7.03
C SER A 32 -25.87 10.57 7.48
N ARG A 33 -24.76 10.51 6.73
CA ARG A 33 -23.54 11.29 7.04
C ARG A 33 -23.71 12.78 6.79
N THR A 34 -24.42 13.18 5.73
CA THR A 34 -24.77 14.59 5.47
C THR A 34 -25.71 15.12 6.55
N GLU A 35 -26.71 14.34 6.98
CA GLU A 35 -27.59 14.71 8.09
C GLU A 35 -26.80 14.92 9.40
N ALA A 36 -25.79 14.06 9.66
CA ALA A 36 -24.92 14.22 10.83
C ALA A 36 -24.13 15.54 10.78
N PHE A 37 -23.63 15.97 9.62
CA PHE A 37 -23.02 17.28 9.43
C PHE A 37 -23.99 18.43 9.71
N GLN A 38 -25.21 18.34 9.20
CA GLN A 38 -26.24 19.35 9.44
C GLN A 38 -26.54 19.51 10.94
N ASN A 39 -26.62 18.40 11.67
CA ASN A 39 -26.83 18.41 13.12
C ASN A 39 -25.63 18.97 13.90
N ALA A 40 -24.42 18.82 13.40
CA ALA A 40 -23.19 19.34 14.03
C ALA A 40 -22.89 20.79 13.68
N LYS A 41 -23.51 21.35 12.64
CA LYS A 41 -23.18 22.67 12.09
C LYS A 41 -23.24 23.78 13.14
N GLY A 42 -22.16 24.56 13.24
CA GLY A 42 -22.06 25.71 14.14
C GLY A 42 -21.84 25.37 15.62
N LYS A 43 -21.70 24.09 15.99
CA LYS A 43 -21.50 23.67 17.41
C LYS A 43 -20.03 23.64 17.84
N ALA A 44 -19.09 23.70 16.90
CA ALA A 44 -17.65 23.78 17.15
C ALA A 44 -16.97 24.41 15.92
N ASP A 45 -15.69 24.77 16.02
CA ASP A 45 -14.91 25.30 14.90
C ASP A 45 -14.64 24.23 13.84
N TYR A 46 -14.39 22.99 14.27
CA TYR A 46 -14.19 21.82 13.43
C TYR A 46 -15.05 20.65 13.89
N ALA A 47 -15.52 19.87 12.94
CA ALA A 47 -16.21 18.59 13.17
C ALA A 47 -15.32 17.45 12.72
N TRP A 48 -15.10 16.46 13.57
CA TRP A 48 -14.42 15.21 13.21
C TRP A 48 -15.46 14.10 12.99
N VAL A 49 -15.55 13.62 11.76
CA VAL A 49 -16.39 12.47 11.40
C VAL A 49 -15.58 11.19 11.61
N ILE A 50 -16.02 10.35 12.54
CA ILE A 50 -15.38 9.07 12.86
C ILE A 50 -16.44 7.97 12.87
N ASP A 51 -16.12 6.81 12.31
CA ASP A 51 -17.01 5.65 12.34
C ASP A 51 -16.95 5.00 13.75
N ALA A 52 -18.06 4.44 14.22
CA ALA A 52 -18.19 3.97 15.61
C ALA A 52 -17.28 2.76 15.92
N ASP A 53 -16.82 2.06 14.91
CA ASP A 53 -15.89 0.92 15.00
C ASP A 53 -14.43 1.30 14.68
N ASP A 54 -14.14 2.55 14.30
CA ASP A 54 -12.76 3.02 14.11
C ASP A 54 -12.06 3.22 15.46
N SER A 55 -10.74 3.01 15.45
CA SER A 55 -9.90 3.33 16.60
C SER A 55 -8.66 4.12 16.22
N VAL A 56 -8.23 5.01 17.13
CA VAL A 56 -7.01 5.80 16.95
C VAL A 56 -5.84 5.06 17.60
N ASN A 57 -4.87 4.65 16.78
CA ASN A 57 -3.63 4.05 17.23
C ASN A 57 -2.53 5.10 17.27
N GLY A 58 -1.71 5.09 18.34
CA GLY A 58 -0.63 6.07 18.51
C GLY A 58 -1.10 7.40 19.08
N GLN A 59 -0.34 8.46 18.83
CA GLN A 59 -0.58 9.78 19.40
C GLN A 59 -1.03 10.74 18.29
N PHE A 60 -2.33 11.05 18.28
CA PHE A 60 -2.92 12.04 17.39
C PHE A 60 -2.87 13.42 18.01
N GLU A 61 -2.38 14.39 17.25
CA GLU A 61 -2.36 15.81 17.66
C GLU A 61 -3.01 16.65 16.56
N PHE A 62 -4.05 17.41 16.93
CA PHE A 62 -4.65 18.38 16.03
C PHE A 62 -3.80 19.65 15.97
N PRO A 63 -3.64 20.31 14.81
CA PRO A 63 -2.86 21.54 14.70
C PRO A 63 -3.34 22.64 15.65
N GLN A 64 -2.42 23.31 16.36
CA GLN A 64 -2.76 24.39 17.29
C GLN A 64 -3.38 25.60 16.56
N ASN A 65 -2.95 25.88 15.32
CA ASN A 65 -3.47 26.95 14.49
C ASN A 65 -3.98 26.37 13.16
N PRO A 66 -5.17 25.77 13.14
CA PRO A 66 -5.70 25.13 11.94
C PRO A 66 -6.13 26.18 10.91
N THR A 67 -5.69 26.05 9.65
CA THR A 67 -5.96 27.02 8.57
C THR A 67 -6.69 26.40 7.38
N ALA A 68 -6.75 25.07 7.29
CA ALA A 68 -7.43 24.40 6.20
C ALA A 68 -8.95 24.32 6.43
N ASP A 69 -9.70 24.18 5.34
CA ASP A 69 -11.14 23.94 5.40
C ASP A 69 -11.46 22.49 5.78
N ALA A 70 -10.53 21.55 5.46
CA ALA A 70 -10.62 20.16 5.91
C ALA A 70 -9.23 19.55 6.09
N TYR A 71 -9.18 18.47 6.87
CA TYR A 71 -7.95 17.72 7.12
C TYR A 71 -8.13 16.24 6.83
N THR A 72 -7.10 15.68 6.18
CA THR A 72 -7.02 14.28 5.82
C THR A 72 -6.16 13.54 6.84
N LEU A 73 -6.66 12.43 7.35
CA LEU A 73 -6.00 11.57 8.34
C LEU A 73 -5.54 10.27 7.68
N GLN A 74 -4.45 9.70 8.22
CA GLN A 74 -3.94 8.41 7.78
C GLN A 74 -4.76 7.28 8.38
N PHE A 75 -5.27 6.42 7.53
CA PHE A 75 -5.95 5.17 7.86
C PHE A 75 -5.04 3.97 7.59
N ALA A 76 -5.24 2.90 8.36
CA ALA A 76 -4.58 1.63 8.16
C ALA A 76 -5.54 0.47 8.34
N ARG A 77 -5.37 -0.61 7.55
CA ARG A 77 -6.04 -1.89 7.72
C ARG A 77 -5.17 -2.99 7.13
N GLY A 78 -4.65 -3.87 7.99
CA GLY A 78 -3.71 -4.90 7.57
C GLY A 78 -2.48 -4.26 6.91
N GLU A 79 -2.23 -4.63 5.64
CA GLU A 79 -1.05 -4.21 4.87
C GLU A 79 -1.29 -2.96 4.01
N PHE A 80 -2.45 -2.32 4.15
CA PHE A 80 -2.81 -1.14 3.36
C PHE A 80 -2.91 0.10 4.23
N THR A 81 -2.39 1.20 3.71
CA THR A 81 -2.63 2.54 4.23
C THR A 81 -3.26 3.42 3.16
N TRP A 82 -4.08 4.35 3.60
CA TRP A 82 -4.69 5.36 2.73
C TRP A 82 -4.96 6.62 3.54
N TRP A 83 -5.32 7.67 2.83
CA TRP A 83 -5.68 8.95 3.45
C TRP A 83 -7.17 9.23 3.22
N ARG A 84 -7.86 9.66 4.28
CA ARG A 84 -9.28 9.99 4.22
C ARG A 84 -9.54 11.31 4.92
N THR A 85 -10.29 12.21 4.26
CA THR A 85 -10.70 13.48 4.85
C THR A 85 -11.74 13.23 5.93
N GLN A 86 -11.44 13.65 7.16
CA GLN A 86 -12.23 13.31 8.34
C GLN A 86 -12.53 14.50 9.24
N ILE A 87 -11.72 15.57 9.19
CA ILE A 87 -11.91 16.76 10.02
C ILE A 87 -12.27 17.92 9.11
N PHE A 88 -13.32 18.64 9.44
CA PHE A 88 -13.95 19.62 8.58
C PHE A 88 -14.24 20.91 9.35
N LYS A 89 -13.91 22.06 8.75
CA LYS A 89 -14.26 23.36 9.29
C LYS A 89 -15.79 23.52 9.31
N ASN A 90 -16.36 23.70 10.49
CA ASN A 90 -17.79 23.49 10.74
C ASN A 90 -18.68 24.70 10.39
N ASN A 91 -18.14 25.70 9.68
CA ASN A 91 -18.88 26.84 9.17
C ASN A 91 -19.22 26.72 7.67
N ARG A 92 -18.91 25.57 7.02
CA ARG A 92 -19.21 25.29 5.61
C ARG A 92 -20.34 24.26 5.48
N ASP A 93 -20.97 24.22 4.30
CA ASP A 93 -22.01 23.25 3.99
C ASP A 93 -21.39 21.96 3.41
N TRP A 94 -20.81 21.15 4.31
CA TRP A 94 -20.28 19.85 3.95
C TRP A 94 -21.40 18.83 3.75
N HIS A 95 -21.25 18.01 2.72
CA HIS A 95 -22.12 16.88 2.45
C HIS A 95 -21.29 15.71 1.91
N TYR A 96 -21.83 14.50 2.03
CA TYR A 96 -21.19 13.30 1.48
C TYR A 96 -21.89 12.88 0.19
N VAL A 97 -21.11 12.68 -0.88
CA VAL A 97 -21.59 12.29 -2.20
C VAL A 97 -21.32 10.81 -2.46
N GLY A 98 -22.32 10.06 -2.91
CA GLY A 98 -22.19 8.69 -3.40
C GLY A 98 -22.93 7.63 -2.59
N VAL A 99 -23.33 6.55 -3.27
CA VAL A 99 -24.07 5.42 -2.67
C VAL A 99 -23.20 4.53 -1.80
N LEU A 100 -21.93 4.39 -2.18
CA LEU A 100 -20.87 3.65 -1.47
C LEU A 100 -19.54 4.38 -1.65
N HIS A 101 -18.63 4.21 -0.68
CA HIS A 101 -17.33 4.88 -0.69
C HIS A 101 -17.48 6.38 -0.92
N GLU A 102 -18.49 6.94 -0.27
CA GLU A 102 -18.84 8.34 -0.34
C GLU A 102 -17.65 9.21 0.05
N TYR A 103 -17.57 10.38 -0.55
CA TYR A 103 -16.56 11.40 -0.26
C TYR A 103 -17.20 12.70 0.16
N PRO A 104 -16.55 13.49 1.02
CA PRO A 104 -17.05 14.80 1.41
C PRO A 104 -16.83 15.81 0.30
N ASP A 105 -17.83 16.66 0.08
CA ASP A 105 -17.77 17.82 -0.81
C ASP A 105 -18.42 19.03 -0.13
N SER A 106 -18.13 20.25 -0.62
CA SER A 106 -18.66 21.50 -0.09
C SER A 106 -18.62 22.62 -1.12
N GLU A 107 -19.54 23.59 -0.99
CA GLU A 107 -19.50 24.83 -1.72
C GLU A 107 -19.25 26.03 -0.78
N PRO A 108 -18.68 27.14 -1.25
CA PRO A 108 -18.10 27.35 -2.59
C PRO A 108 -16.72 26.68 -2.76
N LYS A 109 -16.41 26.36 -4.01
CA LYS A 109 -15.07 25.87 -4.40
C LYS A 109 -14.19 27.04 -4.85
N PRO A 110 -12.84 26.93 -4.74
CA PRO A 110 -12.10 25.83 -4.12
C PRO A 110 -12.14 25.90 -2.59
N TYR A 111 -11.83 24.76 -1.94
CA TYR A 111 -11.56 24.67 -0.51
C TYR A 111 -10.21 23.99 -0.26
N LYS A 112 -9.56 24.35 0.84
CA LYS A 112 -8.22 23.87 1.18
C LYS A 112 -8.32 22.60 2.02
N ILE A 113 -7.61 21.55 1.56
CA ILE A 113 -7.43 20.31 2.32
C ILE A 113 -5.93 20.13 2.64
N ASP A 114 -5.60 19.92 3.91
CA ASP A 114 -4.25 19.61 4.35
C ASP A 114 -4.19 18.18 4.96
N LYS A 115 -3.01 17.56 4.92
CA LYS A 115 -2.76 16.27 5.62
C LYS A 115 -2.24 16.55 7.03
N ILE A 116 -2.73 15.79 8.02
CA ILE A 116 -2.13 15.77 9.36
C ILE A 116 -1.16 14.59 9.43
N PHE A 117 0.12 14.88 9.44
CA PHE A 117 1.16 13.88 9.64
C PHE A 117 1.43 13.69 11.14
N GLY A 118 1.82 12.47 11.55
CA GLY A 118 2.12 12.18 12.95
C GLY A 118 2.43 10.71 13.20
N LYS A 119 2.67 10.37 14.45
CA LYS A 119 2.86 8.98 14.90
C LYS A 119 1.53 8.34 15.28
N TYR A 120 0.57 8.37 14.40
CA TYR A 120 -0.76 7.81 14.58
C TYR A 120 -1.27 7.17 13.30
N SER A 121 -2.29 6.35 13.44
CA SER A 121 -3.16 5.91 12.34
C SER A 121 -4.58 5.68 12.86
N ILE A 122 -5.57 5.85 11.98
CA ILE A 122 -6.94 5.40 12.25
C ILE A 122 -7.03 3.96 11.77
N GLU A 123 -7.29 3.04 12.67
CA GLU A 123 -7.56 1.64 12.34
C GLU A 123 -9.02 1.51 11.91
N ALA A 124 -9.24 1.28 10.61
CA ALA A 124 -10.56 1.02 10.07
C ALA A 124 -10.97 -0.43 10.36
N ARG A 125 -11.74 -0.63 11.42
CA ARG A 125 -12.26 -1.94 11.80
C ARG A 125 -13.45 -2.33 10.93
N THR A 126 -13.81 -3.59 10.97
CA THR A 126 -14.94 -4.15 10.22
C THR A 126 -15.98 -4.76 11.17
N GLU A 127 -16.10 -4.20 12.36
CA GLU A 127 -17.01 -4.68 13.42
C GLU A 127 -18.42 -4.06 13.31
N GLY A 128 -18.62 -3.14 12.39
CA GLY A 128 -19.92 -2.51 12.14
C GLY A 128 -20.99 -3.48 11.63
N ALA A 129 -22.25 -3.13 11.82
CA ALA A 129 -23.43 -3.96 11.51
C ALA A 129 -23.46 -4.51 10.06
N ARG A 130 -22.83 -3.85 9.10
CA ARG A 130 -22.71 -4.32 7.70
C ARG A 130 -21.80 -5.55 7.55
N ASN A 131 -20.94 -5.82 8.53
CA ASN A 131 -19.92 -6.86 8.42
C ASN A 131 -20.21 -8.04 9.35
N ILE A 132 -21.06 -7.86 10.38
CA ILE A 132 -21.33 -8.91 11.37
C ILE A 132 -22.10 -10.05 10.74
N GLY A 133 -21.49 -11.25 10.76
CA GLY A 133 -22.15 -12.48 10.30
C GLY A 133 -22.34 -12.60 8.78
N ILE A 134 -21.75 -11.73 7.98
CA ILE A 134 -21.82 -11.79 6.52
C ILE A 134 -20.45 -12.22 5.96
N ASP A 135 -20.44 -13.19 5.05
CA ASP A 135 -19.23 -13.54 4.29
C ASP A 135 -18.73 -12.31 3.53
N PRO A 136 -17.43 -11.94 3.65
CA PRO A 136 -16.87 -10.81 2.92
C PRO A 136 -17.16 -10.84 1.41
N LYS A 137 -17.12 -12.02 0.78
CA LYS A 137 -17.44 -12.16 -0.65
C LYS A 137 -18.88 -11.79 -0.96
N GLU A 138 -19.82 -12.24 -0.12
CA GLU A 138 -21.25 -11.92 -0.27
C GLU A 138 -21.50 -10.42 -0.07
N LYS A 139 -20.86 -9.82 0.93
CA LYS A 139 -20.92 -8.37 1.15
C LYS A 139 -20.49 -7.60 -0.09
N TYR A 140 -19.30 -7.91 -0.63
CA TYR A 140 -18.79 -7.20 -1.81
C TYR A 140 -19.59 -7.51 -3.08
N ALA A 141 -20.19 -8.69 -3.20
CA ALA A 141 -21.13 -8.99 -4.29
C ALA A 141 -22.36 -8.07 -4.24
N ARG A 142 -22.93 -7.85 -3.06
CA ARG A 142 -24.04 -6.90 -2.84
C ARG A 142 -23.62 -5.44 -3.10
N ASP A 143 -22.40 -5.07 -2.71
CA ASP A 143 -21.84 -3.75 -3.00
C ASP A 143 -21.71 -3.54 -4.52
N ALA A 144 -21.31 -4.57 -5.28
CA ALA A 144 -21.26 -4.51 -6.74
C ALA A 144 -22.66 -4.31 -7.36
N GLU A 145 -23.68 -5.04 -6.91
CA GLU A 145 -25.05 -4.87 -7.40
C GLU A 145 -25.60 -3.45 -7.16
N LEU A 146 -25.26 -2.85 -6.01
CA LEU A 146 -25.65 -1.48 -5.71
C LEU A 146 -24.95 -0.48 -6.64
N LEU A 147 -23.67 -0.69 -6.92
CA LEU A 147 -22.89 0.16 -7.82
C LEU A 147 -23.29 -0.01 -9.29
N GLU A 148 -23.68 -1.21 -9.73
CA GLU A 148 -24.26 -1.41 -11.06
C GLU A 148 -25.52 -0.56 -11.26
N LYS A 149 -26.41 -0.51 -10.26
CA LYS A 149 -27.62 0.34 -10.30
C LYS A 149 -27.25 1.82 -10.30
N ALA A 150 -26.30 2.24 -9.45
CA ALA A 150 -25.86 3.64 -9.40
C ALA A 150 -25.23 4.10 -10.71
N ILE A 151 -24.51 3.22 -11.43
CA ILE A 151 -23.97 3.51 -12.77
C ILE A 151 -25.06 3.64 -13.83
N GLN A 152 -26.19 2.94 -13.69
CA GLN A 152 -27.34 3.15 -14.59
C GLN A 152 -27.94 4.55 -14.41
N ASP A 153 -27.96 5.07 -13.16
CA ASP A 153 -28.47 6.41 -12.87
C ASP A 153 -27.44 7.51 -13.26
N ASP A 154 -26.14 7.24 -13.11
CA ASP A 154 -25.04 8.14 -13.48
C ASP A 154 -23.90 7.38 -14.16
N PRO A 155 -23.99 7.12 -15.49
CA PRO A 155 -22.96 6.38 -16.24
C PRO A 155 -21.61 7.08 -16.34
N THR A 156 -21.56 8.39 -16.05
CA THR A 156 -20.35 9.21 -16.14
C THR A 156 -19.54 9.23 -14.86
N ASN A 157 -20.05 8.68 -13.79
CA ASN A 157 -19.41 8.67 -12.49
C ASN A 157 -18.22 7.70 -12.44
N VAL A 158 -17.03 8.22 -12.72
CA VAL A 158 -15.78 7.42 -12.78
C VAL A 158 -15.49 6.68 -11.47
N ARG A 159 -15.90 7.25 -10.33
CA ARG A 159 -15.71 6.67 -9.00
C ARG A 159 -16.56 5.43 -8.81
N TYR A 160 -17.81 5.42 -9.28
CA TYR A 160 -18.66 4.22 -9.23
C TYR A 160 -18.07 3.07 -10.04
N HIS A 161 -17.51 3.36 -11.22
CA HIS A 161 -16.80 2.35 -12.03
C HIS A 161 -15.58 1.78 -11.31
N PHE A 162 -14.83 2.63 -10.56
CA PHE A 162 -13.69 2.16 -9.80
C PHE A 162 -14.11 1.21 -8.67
N TYR A 163 -15.08 1.60 -7.86
CA TYR A 163 -15.53 0.77 -6.74
C TYR A 163 -16.36 -0.45 -7.17
N LEU A 164 -17.01 -0.41 -8.33
CA LEU A 164 -17.59 -1.61 -8.93
C LEU A 164 -16.50 -2.64 -9.25
N ALA A 165 -15.42 -2.21 -9.91
CA ALA A 165 -14.29 -3.09 -10.21
C ALA A 165 -13.65 -3.66 -8.94
N GLN A 166 -13.49 -2.82 -7.90
CA GLN A 166 -12.96 -3.24 -6.60
C GLN A 166 -13.91 -4.23 -5.91
N SER A 167 -15.22 -4.01 -5.94
CA SER A 167 -16.21 -4.90 -5.34
C SER A 167 -16.23 -6.28 -6.03
N TYR A 168 -16.11 -6.33 -7.35
CA TYR A 168 -15.92 -7.60 -8.06
C TYR A 168 -14.62 -8.29 -7.68
N PHE A 169 -13.53 -7.53 -7.54
CA PHE A 169 -12.24 -8.07 -7.13
C PHE A 169 -12.31 -8.67 -5.72
N ASP A 170 -12.86 -7.95 -4.75
CA ASP A 170 -12.95 -8.37 -3.35
C ASP A 170 -13.97 -9.51 -3.16
N SER A 171 -14.93 -9.67 -4.07
CA SER A 171 -15.84 -10.83 -4.14
C SER A 171 -15.28 -12.00 -4.96
N HIS A 172 -14.03 -11.93 -5.43
CA HIS A 172 -13.32 -12.93 -6.25
C HIS A 172 -13.99 -13.25 -7.61
N GLN A 173 -14.71 -12.29 -8.17
CA GLN A 173 -15.26 -12.36 -9.52
C GLN A 173 -14.26 -11.81 -10.54
N TRP A 174 -13.13 -12.53 -10.74
CA TRP A 174 -11.94 -12.04 -11.41
C TRP A 174 -12.17 -11.57 -12.85
N GLU A 175 -13.00 -12.28 -13.63
CA GLU A 175 -13.34 -11.91 -15.01
C GLU A 175 -14.13 -10.60 -15.04
N LYS A 176 -15.11 -10.43 -14.17
CA LYS A 176 -15.89 -9.19 -14.08
C LYS A 176 -15.04 -8.05 -13.56
N ALA A 177 -14.16 -8.31 -12.58
CA ALA A 177 -13.22 -7.32 -12.07
C ALA A 177 -12.28 -6.83 -13.18
N LEU A 178 -11.70 -7.75 -13.98
CA LEU A 178 -10.83 -7.41 -15.09
C LEU A 178 -11.53 -6.48 -16.09
N ALA A 179 -12.73 -6.84 -16.54
CA ALA A 179 -13.51 -6.04 -17.48
C ALA A 179 -13.89 -4.65 -16.91
N ALA A 180 -14.27 -4.60 -15.62
CA ALA A 180 -14.65 -3.36 -14.95
C ALA A 180 -13.43 -2.44 -14.73
N TYR A 181 -12.25 -2.97 -14.37
CA TYR A 181 -11.02 -2.19 -14.28
C TYR A 181 -10.55 -1.70 -15.66
N GLU A 182 -10.69 -2.52 -16.70
CA GLU A 182 -10.39 -2.10 -18.08
C GLU A 182 -11.26 -0.89 -18.46
N LYS A 183 -12.58 -0.99 -18.25
CA LYS A 183 -13.49 0.14 -18.46
C LYS A 183 -13.07 1.36 -17.64
N ARG A 184 -12.78 1.19 -16.33
CA ARG A 184 -12.38 2.30 -15.46
C ARG A 184 -11.10 2.99 -15.95
N SER A 185 -10.10 2.24 -16.39
CA SER A 185 -8.81 2.77 -16.85
C SER A 185 -8.93 3.71 -18.06
N THR A 186 -10.00 3.59 -18.84
CA THR A 186 -10.25 4.43 -20.03
C THR A 186 -11.05 5.71 -19.74
N LEU A 187 -11.60 5.87 -18.55
CA LEU A 187 -12.49 7.00 -18.22
C LEU A 187 -11.74 8.25 -17.75
N GLY A 188 -10.42 8.18 -17.54
CA GLY A 188 -9.65 9.31 -17.02
C GLY A 188 -10.01 9.65 -15.56
N GLY A 189 -9.93 10.95 -15.20
CA GLY A 189 -10.19 11.42 -13.84
C GLY A 189 -8.98 11.26 -12.92
N TRP A 190 -9.19 10.81 -11.69
CA TRP A 190 -8.11 10.73 -10.70
C TRP A 190 -7.05 9.69 -11.09
N GLU A 191 -5.81 10.15 -11.29
CA GLU A 191 -4.70 9.34 -11.79
C GLU A 191 -4.35 8.14 -10.90
N GLU A 192 -4.51 8.27 -9.58
CA GLU A 192 -4.26 7.14 -8.67
C GLU A 192 -5.29 6.01 -8.87
N GLU A 193 -6.56 6.33 -9.15
CA GLU A 193 -7.56 5.31 -9.49
C GLU A 193 -7.28 4.67 -10.86
N VAL A 194 -6.79 5.45 -11.84
CA VAL A 194 -6.38 4.92 -13.15
C VAL A 194 -5.21 3.95 -12.98
N PHE A 195 -4.15 4.38 -12.31
CA PHE A 195 -2.99 3.53 -11.99
C PHE A 195 -3.42 2.25 -11.29
N PHE A 196 -4.19 2.37 -10.21
CA PHE A 196 -4.61 1.22 -9.42
C PHE A 196 -5.47 0.25 -10.23
N SER A 197 -6.30 0.77 -11.14
CA SER A 197 -7.08 -0.08 -12.05
C SER A 197 -6.18 -0.90 -12.97
N VAL A 198 -5.17 -0.29 -13.61
CA VAL A 198 -4.20 -0.99 -14.46
C VAL A 198 -3.40 -2.03 -13.64
N TYR A 199 -2.99 -1.68 -12.44
CA TYR A 199 -2.30 -2.60 -11.54
C TYR A 199 -3.18 -3.81 -11.16
N ARG A 200 -4.46 -3.57 -10.81
CA ARG A 200 -5.41 -4.63 -10.48
C ARG A 200 -5.78 -5.50 -11.69
N MET A 201 -5.77 -4.96 -12.91
CA MET A 201 -5.89 -5.77 -14.13
C MET A 201 -4.76 -6.80 -14.24
N ALA A 202 -3.51 -6.41 -13.95
CA ALA A 202 -2.38 -7.34 -13.94
C ALA A 202 -2.55 -8.46 -12.89
N ILE A 203 -3.06 -8.11 -11.71
CA ILE A 203 -3.37 -9.08 -10.65
C ILE A 203 -4.52 -10.02 -11.08
N CYS A 204 -5.60 -9.50 -11.65
CA CYS A 204 -6.70 -10.33 -12.19
C CYS A 204 -6.20 -11.30 -13.25
N LYS A 205 -5.39 -10.84 -14.21
CA LYS A 205 -4.79 -11.71 -15.24
C LYS A 205 -3.92 -12.81 -14.62
N THR A 206 -3.24 -12.51 -13.51
CA THR A 206 -2.45 -13.51 -12.78
C THR A 206 -3.35 -14.59 -12.15
N PHE A 207 -4.45 -14.20 -11.49
CA PHE A 207 -5.41 -15.15 -10.91
C PHE A 207 -6.14 -15.98 -11.98
N LEU A 208 -6.42 -15.39 -13.13
CA LEU A 208 -7.05 -16.05 -14.27
C LEU A 208 -6.06 -16.88 -15.10
N ALA A 209 -4.80 -16.98 -14.71
CA ALA A 209 -3.74 -17.70 -15.40
C ALA A 209 -3.60 -17.33 -16.89
N HIS A 210 -3.74 -16.04 -17.21
CA HIS A 210 -3.48 -15.52 -18.55
C HIS A 210 -2.03 -15.81 -19.02
N PRO A 211 -1.75 -15.78 -20.33
CA PRO A 211 -0.40 -15.95 -20.86
C PRO A 211 0.59 -14.97 -20.22
N TRP A 212 1.79 -15.46 -19.89
CA TRP A 212 2.84 -14.67 -19.24
C TRP A 212 3.11 -13.32 -19.92
N PRO A 213 3.19 -13.20 -21.27
CA PRO A 213 3.42 -11.91 -21.91
C PRO A 213 2.36 -10.85 -21.58
N GLU A 214 1.10 -11.27 -21.42
CA GLU A 214 0.00 -10.37 -21.10
C GLU A 214 0.06 -9.89 -19.63
N ILE A 215 0.39 -10.80 -18.70
CA ILE A 215 0.58 -10.47 -17.28
C ILE A 215 1.74 -9.48 -17.16
N TYR A 216 2.87 -9.81 -17.79
CA TYR A 216 4.07 -9.00 -17.77
C TYR A 216 3.82 -7.59 -18.34
N ASP A 217 3.24 -7.50 -19.53
CA ASP A 217 2.92 -6.22 -20.19
C ASP A 217 2.04 -5.35 -19.30
N MET A 218 1.04 -5.94 -18.66
CA MET A 218 0.11 -5.19 -17.81
C MET A 218 0.80 -4.63 -16.55
N PHE A 219 1.70 -5.40 -15.89
CA PHE A 219 2.50 -4.86 -14.79
C PHE A 219 3.43 -3.75 -15.24
N MET A 220 4.07 -3.89 -16.42
CA MET A 220 4.94 -2.84 -16.96
C MET A 220 4.15 -1.58 -17.32
N ARG A 221 2.98 -1.71 -17.95
CA ARG A 221 2.07 -0.57 -18.19
C ARG A 221 1.65 0.13 -16.90
N SER A 222 1.40 -0.64 -15.84
CA SER A 222 1.11 -0.07 -14.52
C SER A 222 2.32 0.71 -13.99
N TYR A 223 3.53 0.17 -14.08
CA TYR A 223 4.76 0.87 -13.68
C TYR A 223 4.98 2.16 -14.47
N GLU A 224 4.84 2.11 -15.81
CA GLU A 224 4.97 3.30 -16.69
C GLU A 224 3.92 4.38 -16.36
N ALA A 225 2.70 3.97 -15.99
CA ALA A 225 1.64 4.91 -15.61
C ALA A 225 1.96 5.67 -14.31
N ARG A 226 2.69 5.03 -13.37
CA ARG A 226 3.08 5.67 -12.09
C ARG A 226 4.41 5.11 -11.56
N PRO A 227 5.55 5.57 -12.09
CA PRO A 227 6.87 5.00 -11.75
C PRO A 227 7.32 5.30 -10.31
N THR A 228 6.59 6.12 -9.57
CA THR A 228 6.78 6.35 -8.13
C THR A 228 6.18 5.25 -7.24
N ARG A 229 5.50 4.25 -7.83
CA ARG A 229 4.89 3.11 -7.14
C ARG A 229 5.69 1.84 -7.39
N ALA A 230 6.19 1.22 -6.32
CA ALA A 230 7.02 0.02 -6.38
C ALA A 230 6.23 -1.29 -6.56
N GLU A 231 4.93 -1.28 -6.29
CA GLU A 231 4.08 -2.47 -6.27
C GLU A 231 4.14 -3.30 -7.57
N PRO A 232 4.09 -2.71 -8.77
CA PRO A 232 4.17 -3.49 -10.00
C PRO A 232 5.50 -4.24 -10.16
N LEU A 233 6.62 -3.58 -9.82
CA LEU A 233 7.96 -4.19 -9.89
C LEU A 233 8.14 -5.26 -8.81
N TYR A 234 7.59 -5.06 -7.63
CA TYR A 234 7.55 -6.07 -6.58
C TYR A 234 6.83 -7.34 -7.04
N GLN A 235 5.66 -7.20 -7.65
CA GLN A 235 4.93 -8.36 -8.18
C GLN A 235 5.70 -9.07 -9.29
N LEU A 236 6.36 -8.31 -10.18
CA LEU A 236 7.23 -8.90 -11.21
C LEU A 236 8.41 -9.66 -10.57
N ALA A 237 9.05 -9.12 -9.53
CA ALA A 237 10.12 -9.82 -8.81
C ALA A 237 9.61 -11.17 -8.25
N ARG A 238 8.46 -11.16 -7.53
CA ARG A 238 7.82 -12.36 -6.99
C ARG A 238 7.51 -13.39 -8.07
N LEU A 239 6.80 -12.96 -9.11
CA LEU A 239 6.36 -13.86 -10.18
C LEU A 239 7.56 -14.48 -10.92
N HIS A 240 8.60 -13.69 -11.24
CA HIS A 240 9.82 -14.22 -11.84
C HIS A 240 10.51 -15.25 -10.93
N ARG A 241 10.60 -14.99 -9.62
CA ARG A 241 11.15 -15.97 -8.67
C ARG A 241 10.33 -17.27 -8.65
N MET A 242 9.02 -17.14 -8.57
CA MET A 242 8.12 -18.31 -8.56
C MET A 242 8.21 -19.15 -9.85
N HIS A 243 8.51 -18.52 -10.97
CA HIS A 243 8.70 -19.19 -12.26
C HIS A 243 10.16 -19.62 -12.54
N GLY A 244 11.04 -19.65 -11.52
CA GLY A 244 12.42 -20.09 -11.66
C GLY A 244 13.30 -19.17 -12.51
N ARG A 245 13.02 -17.87 -12.57
CA ARG A 245 13.76 -16.86 -13.34
C ARG A 245 14.50 -15.88 -12.41
N PRO A 246 15.50 -16.35 -11.64
CA PRO A 246 16.08 -15.57 -10.55
C PRO A 246 16.83 -14.31 -11.01
N ARG A 247 17.38 -14.30 -12.25
CA ARG A 247 18.05 -13.09 -12.78
C ARG A 247 17.09 -11.96 -13.03
N ALA A 248 15.92 -12.23 -13.58
CA ALA A 248 14.88 -11.24 -13.78
C ALA A 248 14.30 -10.78 -12.43
N ALA A 249 14.00 -11.74 -11.54
CA ALA A 249 13.53 -11.44 -10.18
C ALA A 249 14.50 -10.50 -9.44
N TYR A 250 15.81 -10.77 -9.50
CA TYR A 250 16.83 -9.92 -8.90
C TYR A 250 16.82 -8.50 -9.44
N ASN A 251 16.69 -8.33 -10.76
CA ASN A 251 16.67 -7.00 -11.36
C ASN A 251 15.44 -6.21 -10.95
N TYR A 252 14.24 -6.82 -10.98
CA TYR A 252 13.00 -6.15 -10.56
C TYR A 252 12.99 -5.82 -9.07
N ALA A 253 13.48 -6.73 -8.20
CA ALA A 253 13.61 -6.44 -6.77
C ALA A 253 14.54 -5.24 -6.52
N ARG A 254 15.66 -5.15 -7.25
CA ARG A 254 16.56 -3.99 -7.16
C ARG A 254 15.90 -2.70 -7.60
N MET A 255 15.24 -2.70 -8.77
CA MET A 255 14.53 -1.52 -9.26
C MET A 255 13.46 -1.07 -8.26
N ALA A 256 12.69 -2.00 -7.71
CA ALA A 256 11.66 -1.70 -6.72
C ALA A 256 12.22 -1.11 -5.41
N LEU A 257 13.43 -1.53 -4.98
CA LEU A 257 14.10 -0.99 -3.80
C LEU A 257 14.59 0.45 -3.96
N GLU A 258 14.77 0.92 -5.19
CA GLU A 258 15.16 2.31 -5.48
C GLU A 258 13.99 3.28 -5.40
N ILE A 259 12.74 2.76 -5.36
CA ILE A 259 11.52 3.56 -5.25
C ILE A 259 11.14 3.72 -3.78
N PRO A 260 11.22 4.94 -3.21
CA PRO A 260 10.79 5.17 -1.84
C PRO A 260 9.26 5.06 -1.71
N ARG A 261 8.79 4.84 -0.49
CA ARG A 261 7.36 4.89 -0.21
C ARG A 261 6.80 6.27 -0.58
N PRO A 262 5.76 6.36 -1.44
CA PRO A 262 5.22 7.64 -1.85
C PRO A 262 4.54 8.36 -0.69
N THR A 263 4.78 9.66 -0.56
CA THR A 263 4.18 10.52 0.48
C THR A 263 2.96 11.30 -0.03
N GLU A 264 2.93 11.57 -1.32
CA GLU A 264 1.87 12.36 -1.95
C GLU A 264 0.64 11.53 -2.32
N ASP A 265 0.84 10.23 -2.61
CA ASP A 265 -0.24 9.32 -2.93
C ASP A 265 -1.16 9.11 -1.73
N THR A 266 -2.45 8.93 -2.01
CA THR A 266 -3.49 8.76 -1.00
C THR A 266 -4.29 7.48 -1.15
N LEU A 267 -4.27 6.86 -2.34
CA LEU A 267 -5.07 5.67 -2.64
C LEU A 267 -4.24 4.38 -2.47
N PHE A 268 -4.65 3.51 -1.56
CA PHE A 268 -4.26 2.10 -1.42
C PHE A 268 -2.77 1.81 -1.67
N ILE A 269 -1.89 2.34 -0.81
CA ILE A 269 -0.47 2.00 -0.85
C ILE A 269 -0.29 0.63 -0.17
N GLU A 270 0.26 -0.33 -0.91
CA GLU A 270 0.65 -1.63 -0.36
C GLU A 270 1.95 -1.46 0.43
N GLU A 271 1.94 -1.69 1.74
CA GLU A 271 3.11 -1.45 2.61
C GLU A 271 4.22 -2.49 2.45
N ILE A 272 3.89 -3.73 2.07
CA ILE A 272 4.86 -4.82 1.95
C ILE A 272 6.06 -4.46 1.05
N PRO A 273 5.87 -3.94 -0.18
CA PRO A 273 6.98 -3.57 -1.05
C PRO A 273 7.98 -2.61 -0.41
N TYR A 274 7.49 -1.67 0.40
CA TYR A 274 8.30 -0.59 0.98
C TYR A 274 8.89 -0.93 2.35
N SER A 275 8.22 -1.80 3.10
CA SER A 275 8.63 -2.15 4.46
C SER A 275 9.64 -3.29 4.52
N TRP A 276 9.40 -4.39 3.81
CA TRP A 276 10.24 -5.58 3.87
C TRP A 276 10.24 -6.43 2.58
N GLY A 277 9.17 -6.41 1.78
CA GLY A 277 8.96 -7.35 0.69
C GLY A 277 10.04 -7.29 -0.39
N ASN A 278 10.46 -6.09 -0.84
CA ASN A 278 11.51 -5.95 -1.84
C ASN A 278 12.88 -6.42 -1.34
N LEU A 279 13.19 -6.18 -0.06
CA LEU A 279 14.42 -6.69 0.56
C LEU A 279 14.39 -8.22 0.65
N ASP A 280 13.24 -8.79 0.96
CA ASP A 280 13.06 -10.23 1.04
C ASP A 280 13.20 -10.89 -0.34
N GLU A 281 12.56 -10.36 -1.37
CA GLU A 281 12.71 -10.86 -2.75
C GLU A 281 14.19 -10.80 -3.18
N LEU A 282 14.89 -9.69 -2.89
CA LEU A 282 16.33 -9.58 -3.17
C LEU A 282 17.13 -10.64 -2.41
N GLY A 283 16.88 -10.80 -1.10
CA GLY A 283 17.52 -11.81 -0.24
C GLY A 283 17.28 -13.23 -0.74
N ALA A 284 16.08 -13.53 -1.23
CA ALA A 284 15.73 -14.85 -1.71
C ALA A 284 16.44 -15.24 -3.03
N VAL A 285 16.71 -14.28 -3.92
CA VAL A 285 17.25 -14.58 -5.26
C VAL A 285 18.72 -14.26 -5.47
N ALA A 286 19.35 -13.46 -4.60
CA ALA A 286 20.73 -13.01 -4.77
C ALA A 286 21.74 -14.17 -4.82
N HIS A 287 21.47 -15.28 -4.13
CA HIS A 287 22.27 -16.48 -4.19
C HIS A 287 22.37 -17.06 -5.62
N SER A 288 21.21 -17.18 -6.29
CA SER A 288 21.11 -17.77 -7.63
C SER A 288 21.81 -16.95 -8.72
N VAL A 289 22.15 -15.70 -8.44
CA VAL A 289 22.85 -14.79 -9.36
C VAL A 289 24.27 -14.44 -8.88
N GLY A 290 24.79 -15.14 -7.85
CA GLY A 290 26.15 -14.94 -7.33
C GLY A 290 26.37 -13.62 -6.58
N LYS A 291 25.30 -12.95 -6.14
CA LYS A 291 25.37 -11.65 -5.44
C LYS A 291 25.30 -11.84 -3.91
N PHE A 292 26.18 -12.72 -3.39
CA PHE A 292 26.15 -13.18 -1.99
C PHE A 292 26.25 -12.05 -0.96
N HIS A 293 27.10 -11.03 -1.19
CA HIS A 293 27.22 -9.90 -0.28
C HIS A 293 25.94 -9.07 -0.21
N LEU A 294 25.26 -8.85 -1.36
CA LEU A 294 24.00 -8.13 -1.39
C LEU A 294 22.86 -8.93 -0.73
N GLY A 295 22.84 -10.25 -0.92
CA GLY A 295 21.90 -11.14 -0.23
C GLY A 295 22.12 -11.10 1.30
N LEU A 296 23.37 -11.14 1.76
CA LEU A 296 23.72 -11.00 3.18
C LEU A 296 23.23 -9.66 3.74
N GLN A 297 23.50 -8.56 3.03
CA GLN A 297 23.07 -7.21 3.45
C GLN A 297 21.56 -7.09 3.52
N ALA A 298 20.82 -7.62 2.52
CA ALA A 298 19.37 -7.59 2.50
C ALA A 298 18.77 -8.35 3.69
N CYS A 299 19.22 -9.59 3.92
CA CYS A 299 18.75 -10.39 5.06
C CYS A 299 19.12 -9.75 6.41
N HIS A 300 20.34 -9.20 6.55
CA HIS A 300 20.76 -8.49 7.75
C HIS A 300 19.84 -7.28 8.03
N LYS A 301 19.59 -6.46 7.01
CA LYS A 301 18.70 -5.30 7.14
C LYS A 301 17.28 -5.71 7.54
N LEU A 302 16.72 -6.78 6.93
CA LEU A 302 15.43 -7.33 7.31
C LEU A 302 15.38 -7.69 8.80
N ILE A 303 16.39 -8.41 9.30
CA ILE A 303 16.45 -8.82 10.71
C ILE A 303 16.55 -7.61 11.64
N CYS A 304 17.39 -6.62 11.30
CA CYS A 304 17.55 -5.41 12.10
C CYS A 304 16.28 -4.55 12.14
N GLU A 305 15.60 -4.38 11.02
CA GLU A 305 14.37 -3.57 10.95
C GLU A 305 13.16 -4.30 11.53
N ASN A 306 13.15 -5.62 11.48
CA ASN A 306 12.12 -6.49 12.09
C ASN A 306 10.68 -6.11 11.72
N LYS A 307 10.42 -5.76 10.43
CA LYS A 307 9.12 -5.31 9.94
C LYS A 307 8.31 -6.42 9.25
N PHE A 308 8.87 -7.61 9.12
CA PHE A 308 8.24 -8.76 8.48
C PHE A 308 7.40 -9.59 9.47
N PRO A 309 6.42 -10.37 9.00
CA PRO A 309 5.61 -11.25 9.83
C PRO A 309 6.45 -12.32 10.54
N GLU A 310 6.08 -12.70 11.75
CA GLU A 310 6.80 -13.73 12.53
C GLU A 310 6.89 -15.08 11.80
N SER A 311 5.90 -15.41 10.97
CA SER A 311 5.92 -16.61 10.13
C SER A 311 7.11 -16.69 9.16
N GLU A 312 7.68 -15.54 8.78
CA GLU A 312 8.81 -15.45 7.83
C GLU A 312 10.17 -15.49 8.53
N ARG A 313 10.21 -15.33 9.85
CA ARG A 313 11.45 -15.19 10.62
C ARG A 313 12.41 -16.37 10.44
N ALA A 314 11.90 -17.58 10.54
CA ALA A 314 12.74 -18.78 10.42
C ALA A 314 13.42 -18.86 9.04
N ARG A 315 12.69 -18.57 7.97
CA ARG A 315 13.19 -18.57 6.60
C ARG A 315 14.22 -17.46 6.35
N ILE A 316 13.94 -16.24 6.82
CA ILE A 316 14.84 -15.09 6.67
C ILE A 316 16.14 -15.32 7.44
N ASN A 317 16.08 -15.85 8.67
CA ASN A 317 17.25 -16.21 9.46
C ASN A 317 18.08 -17.31 8.78
N HIS A 318 17.43 -18.33 8.23
CA HIS A 318 18.10 -19.37 7.47
C HIS A 318 18.87 -18.81 6.26
N ASN A 319 18.25 -17.92 5.49
CA ASN A 319 18.88 -17.24 4.36
C ASN A 319 20.10 -16.41 4.82
N PHE A 320 19.96 -15.68 5.91
CA PHE A 320 21.05 -14.87 6.48
C PHE A 320 22.26 -15.72 6.86
N GLU A 321 22.07 -16.81 7.63
CA GLU A 321 23.17 -17.70 8.04
C GLU A 321 23.81 -18.39 6.84
N SER A 322 23.03 -18.79 5.83
CA SER A 322 23.55 -19.35 4.59
C SER A 322 24.46 -18.35 3.86
N TYR A 323 24.05 -17.12 3.71
CA TYR A 323 24.88 -16.07 3.10
C TYR A 323 26.14 -15.78 3.90
N LYS A 324 26.03 -15.73 5.23
CA LYS A 324 27.18 -15.49 6.12
C LYS A 324 28.26 -16.56 5.95
N GLN A 325 27.89 -17.83 5.87
CA GLN A 325 28.80 -18.94 5.63
C GLN A 325 29.50 -18.81 4.26
N ILE A 326 28.73 -18.51 3.20
CA ILE A 326 29.26 -18.39 1.84
C ILE A 326 30.23 -17.21 1.74
N VAL A 327 29.85 -16.06 2.29
CA VAL A 327 30.69 -14.85 2.26
C VAL A 327 31.98 -15.06 3.04
N ALA A 328 31.93 -15.69 4.22
CA ALA A 328 33.12 -16.03 5.00
C ALA A 328 34.07 -16.96 4.23
N LYS A 329 33.52 -17.98 3.55
CA LYS A 329 34.33 -18.90 2.69
C LYS A 329 35.02 -18.13 1.56
N ILE A 330 34.31 -17.28 0.84
CA ILE A 330 34.86 -16.45 -0.26
C ILE A 330 35.98 -15.54 0.25
N GLN A 331 35.81 -14.94 1.43
CA GLN A 331 36.82 -14.05 2.03
C GLN A 331 38.08 -14.83 2.40
N ASN A 332 37.95 -16.03 3.00
CA ASN A 332 39.06 -16.90 3.33
C ASN A 332 39.84 -17.35 2.08
N GLU A 333 39.13 -17.75 1.02
CA GLU A 333 39.75 -18.17 -0.24
C GLU A 333 40.53 -17.01 -0.89
N ARG A 334 39.99 -15.81 -0.92
CA ARG A 334 40.70 -14.60 -1.40
C ARG A 334 41.94 -14.31 -0.56
N GLY A 335 41.86 -14.36 0.76
CA GLY A 335 42.99 -14.15 1.66
C GLY A 335 44.12 -15.14 1.40
N VAL A 336 43.79 -16.42 1.18
CA VAL A 336 44.79 -17.45 0.82
C VAL A 336 45.44 -17.14 -0.54
N GLN A 337 44.62 -16.79 -1.57
CA GLN A 337 45.15 -16.43 -2.89
C GLN A 337 46.08 -15.23 -2.85
N GLU A 338 45.75 -14.20 -2.11
CA GLU A 338 46.62 -13.02 -1.94
C GLU A 338 47.93 -13.38 -1.24
N MET A 339 47.92 -14.25 -0.23
CA MET A 339 49.15 -14.72 0.44
C MET A 339 50.03 -15.51 -0.51
N VAL A 340 49.46 -16.41 -1.31
CA VAL A 340 50.21 -17.20 -2.31
C VAL A 340 50.83 -16.25 -3.37
N GLU A 341 50.10 -15.29 -3.85
CA GLU A 341 50.62 -14.35 -4.84
C GLU A 341 51.74 -13.46 -4.28
N LYS A 342 51.60 -12.96 -3.04
CA LYS A 342 52.65 -12.22 -2.34
C LYS A 342 53.93 -13.09 -2.15
N GLN A 343 53.77 -14.39 -1.91
CA GLN A 343 54.86 -15.32 -1.76
C GLN A 343 55.63 -15.55 -3.08
N LYS A 344 54.86 -15.80 -4.17
CA LYS A 344 55.42 -15.89 -5.53
C LYS A 344 56.19 -14.65 -5.95
N GLN A 345 55.67 -13.45 -5.67
CA GLN A 345 56.39 -12.22 -5.96
C GLN A 345 57.68 -12.05 -5.14
N LYS A 346 57.67 -12.48 -3.87
CA LYS A 346 58.92 -12.47 -3.04
C LYS A 346 59.98 -13.42 -3.60
N GLU A 347 59.55 -14.59 -4.05
CA GLU A 347 60.46 -15.58 -4.66
C GLU A 347 61.05 -15.10 -6.01
N LEU A 348 60.23 -14.52 -6.87
CA LEU A 348 60.66 -13.89 -8.11
C LEU A 348 61.69 -12.77 -7.89
N LYS A 349 61.44 -11.92 -6.89
CA LYS A 349 62.41 -10.91 -6.49
C LYS A 349 63.76 -11.48 -5.99
N LYS A 350 63.74 -12.59 -5.25
CA LYS A 350 64.95 -13.30 -4.82
C LYS A 350 65.72 -13.92 -6.00
N ILE A 351 65.00 -14.52 -6.95
CA ILE A 351 65.62 -15.08 -8.17
C ILE A 351 66.25 -14.01 -9.04
N ASN A 352 65.57 -12.90 -9.24
CA ASN A 352 66.10 -11.78 -10.02
C ASN A 352 67.31 -11.12 -9.34
N LYS A 353 67.34 -11.00 -8.01
CA LYS A 353 68.50 -10.56 -7.27
C LYS A 353 69.72 -11.49 -7.39
N LYS A 354 69.49 -12.82 -7.39
CA LYS A 354 70.54 -13.83 -7.59
C LYS A 354 71.08 -13.79 -9.03
N LYS A 355 70.21 -13.64 -10.03
CA LYS A 355 70.64 -13.47 -11.42
C LYS A 355 71.50 -12.19 -11.60
N HIS A 356 71.13 -11.09 -11.00
CA HIS A 356 71.88 -9.82 -11.09
C HIS A 356 73.24 -9.87 -10.37
N LYS A 357 73.39 -10.73 -9.34
CA LYS A 357 74.68 -10.96 -8.67
C LYS A 357 75.59 -11.96 -9.43
N ALA A 358 75.04 -12.80 -10.33
CA ALA A 358 75.84 -13.75 -11.12
C ALA A 358 76.35 -13.12 -12.44
N TYR A 359 75.89 -11.95 -12.83
CA TYR A 359 76.31 -11.19 -14.00
C TYR A 359 77.22 -9.99 -13.66
N LYS A 360 77.62 -9.82 -12.37
CA LYS A 360 78.67 -8.95 -11.92
C LYS A 360 79.88 -9.75 -11.47
#